data_2c594e1de81892ae6031d55f8a0be872
#
_entry.id   2c594e1de81892ae6031d55f8a0be872
#
_cell.length_a   1.000
_cell.length_b   1.000
_cell.length_c   1.000
_cell.angle_alpha   90.00
_cell.angle_beta   90.00
_cell.angle_gamma   90.00
#
_symmetry.space_group_name_H-M   'P 1'
#
loop_
_entity.id
_entity.type
_entity.pdbx_description
1 polymer ?
#
loop_
_entity_poly.entity_id
_entity_poly.type
_entity_poly.pdbx_seq_one_letter_code
_entity_poly.pdbx_strand_id
1 'polypeptide(L)'
;MSINIGPDPSDDLRPRITVIGVGGAGGNAIANMMQAQIEGGEFIVANTDAQALSTSPSDKRIQLGPDITGGLGAGARPEVGKAAAEETVEEIEDAMDGVNMVFIAAGMGGGTGTGAAPVIAEAARKKGVLTVGVVTKPFLFEGTRRMRAAEAGIDELQKHVDTLIVIPNQNLFLVAKAETTFKEAFMLADEVLQQGVRSITDLMVMPGLINLDFADVRSVMSEMGKALMGTG
;
A
#
# COMPACT_ATOMS: atom_id res chain seq x y z
N MET A 1 33.81 30.67 -14.84
CA MET A 1 32.84 29.90 -15.65
C MET A 1 32.06 29.02 -14.70
N SER A 2 30.82 29.37 -14.38
CA SER A 2 29.95 28.53 -13.54
C SER A 2 29.32 27.46 -14.47
N ILE A 3 29.64 26.21 -14.22
CA ILE A 3 28.96 25.08 -14.88
C ILE A 3 27.59 24.97 -14.20
N ASN A 4 26.56 25.36 -14.91
CA ASN A 4 25.19 25.16 -14.49
C ASN A 4 24.87 23.68 -14.76
N ILE A 5 24.94 22.82 -13.73
CA ILE A 5 24.52 21.43 -13.81
C ILE A 5 23.00 21.48 -13.70
N GLY A 6 22.32 21.51 -14.84
CA GLY A 6 20.88 21.27 -14.89
C GLY A 6 20.55 19.87 -14.36
N PRO A 7 19.30 19.59 -14.01
CA PRO A 7 18.88 18.24 -13.58
C PRO A 7 19.34 17.22 -14.64
N ASP A 8 19.83 16.08 -14.16
CA ASP A 8 20.34 15.02 -15.02
C ASP A 8 19.21 14.53 -15.96
N PRO A 9 19.37 14.56 -17.29
CA PRO A 9 18.32 14.11 -18.21
C PRO A 9 17.93 12.64 -18.02
N SER A 10 18.71 11.86 -17.28
CA SER A 10 18.41 10.47 -16.94
C SER A 10 17.36 10.32 -15.84
N ASP A 11 17.11 11.33 -15.01
CA ASP A 11 16.07 11.30 -13.98
C ASP A 11 14.65 11.38 -14.59
N ASP A 12 14.49 12.03 -15.73
CA ASP A 12 13.22 12.10 -16.46
C ASP A 12 12.80 10.78 -17.13
N LEU A 13 13.72 9.80 -17.20
CA LEU A 13 13.48 8.52 -17.87
C LEU A 13 13.12 7.38 -16.91
N ARG A 14 13.19 7.62 -15.59
CA ARG A 14 12.83 6.60 -14.60
C ARG A 14 11.32 6.55 -14.38
N PRO A 15 10.72 5.35 -14.25
CA PRO A 15 9.31 5.26 -13.94
C PRO A 15 9.02 5.87 -12.55
N ARG A 16 8.00 6.72 -12.48
CA ARG A 16 7.55 7.31 -11.21
C ARG A 16 6.72 6.29 -10.47
N ILE A 17 7.23 5.83 -9.33
CA ILE A 17 6.61 4.85 -8.47
C ILE A 17 6.07 5.55 -7.22
N THR A 18 4.82 5.27 -6.88
CA THR A 18 4.20 5.76 -5.64
C THR A 18 3.77 4.57 -4.78
N VAL A 19 4.02 4.67 -3.49
CA VAL A 19 3.54 3.71 -2.49
C VAL A 19 2.53 4.40 -1.60
N ILE A 20 1.30 3.90 -1.58
CA ILE A 20 0.22 4.44 -0.75
C ILE A 20 -0.08 3.46 0.38
N GLY A 21 0.18 3.88 1.60
CA GLY A 21 -0.21 3.15 2.80
C GLY A 21 -1.61 3.55 3.25
N VAL A 22 -2.55 2.59 3.25
CA VAL A 22 -3.96 2.84 3.53
C VAL A 22 -4.36 2.30 4.91
N GLY A 23 -4.86 3.18 5.76
CA GLY A 23 -5.25 2.88 7.13
C GLY A 23 -4.05 2.65 8.06
N GLY A 24 -4.27 2.09 9.24
CA GLY A 24 -3.24 1.95 10.28
C GLY A 24 -2.06 1.07 9.84
N ALA A 25 -2.30 -0.16 9.39
CA ALA A 25 -1.24 -1.07 8.96
C ALA A 25 -0.47 -0.54 7.75
N GLY A 26 -1.17 0.04 6.75
CA GLY A 26 -0.53 0.68 5.61
C GLY A 26 0.34 1.87 6.02
N GLY A 27 -0.14 2.71 6.93
CA GLY A 27 0.62 3.84 7.49
C GLY A 27 1.88 3.40 8.24
N ASN A 28 1.79 2.32 9.03
CA ASN A 28 2.95 1.73 9.71
C ASN A 28 3.98 1.18 8.71
N ALA A 29 3.52 0.50 7.67
CA ALA A 29 4.41 0.00 6.62
C ALA A 29 5.18 1.15 5.94
N ILE A 30 4.51 2.26 5.60
CA ILE A 30 5.18 3.46 5.07
C ILE A 30 6.20 4.02 6.07
N ALA A 31 5.84 4.14 7.35
CA ALA A 31 6.76 4.64 8.37
C ALA A 31 8.03 3.77 8.46
N ASN A 32 7.88 2.45 8.41
CA ASN A 32 9.00 1.51 8.41
C ASN A 32 9.85 1.64 7.14
N MET A 33 9.24 1.82 5.96
CA MET A 33 9.94 2.02 4.68
C MET A 33 10.78 3.30 4.72
N MET A 34 10.23 4.40 5.23
CA MET A 34 10.94 5.67 5.35
C MET A 34 12.10 5.59 6.35
N GLN A 35 11.92 4.89 7.48
CA GLN A 35 13.00 4.63 8.44
C GLN A 35 14.13 3.78 7.85
N ALA A 36 13.79 2.83 6.98
CA ALA A 36 14.75 2.01 6.26
C ALA A 36 15.41 2.73 5.07
N GLN A 37 15.09 4.02 4.86
CA GLN A 37 15.63 4.85 3.77
C GLN A 37 15.50 4.17 2.39
N ILE A 38 14.33 3.58 2.12
CA ILE A 38 14.06 2.99 0.81
C ILE A 38 13.94 4.12 -0.20
N GLU A 39 14.85 4.11 -1.18
CA GLU A 39 14.90 5.09 -2.26
C GLU A 39 14.03 4.66 -3.45
N GLY A 40 13.64 5.61 -4.30
CA GLY A 40 13.06 5.37 -5.62
C GLY A 40 11.55 5.36 -5.70
N GLY A 41 10.84 5.70 -4.63
CA GLY A 41 9.39 5.85 -4.64
C GLY A 41 8.93 7.06 -3.84
N GLU A 42 7.78 7.60 -4.21
CA GLU A 42 7.06 8.58 -3.41
C GLU A 42 6.17 7.85 -2.40
N PHE A 43 6.16 8.31 -1.15
CA PHE A 43 5.38 7.69 -0.09
C PHE A 43 4.19 8.57 0.31
N ILE A 44 2.99 8.01 0.23
CA ILE A 44 1.74 8.67 0.62
C ILE A 44 1.06 7.86 1.71
N VAL A 45 0.52 8.52 2.73
CA VAL A 45 -0.31 7.87 3.74
C VAL A 45 -1.73 8.38 3.61
N ALA A 46 -2.68 7.46 3.43
CA ALA A 46 -4.11 7.74 3.36
C ALA A 46 -4.83 7.12 4.56
N ASN A 47 -5.54 7.92 5.33
CA ASN A 47 -6.27 7.43 6.50
C ASN A 47 -7.53 8.26 6.77
N THR A 48 -8.52 7.64 7.40
CA THR A 48 -9.72 8.29 7.95
C THR A 48 -9.48 8.87 9.36
N ASP A 49 -8.37 8.50 10.00
CA ASP A 49 -7.98 8.96 11.34
C ASP A 49 -6.95 10.09 11.21
N ALA A 50 -7.39 11.33 11.54
CA ALA A 50 -6.56 12.53 11.46
C ALA A 50 -5.37 12.48 12.46
N GLN A 51 -5.54 11.84 13.62
CA GLN A 51 -4.49 11.71 14.61
C GLN A 51 -3.37 10.78 14.08
N ALA A 52 -3.73 9.66 13.47
CA ALA A 52 -2.77 8.76 12.84
C ALA A 52 -2.01 9.44 11.70
N LEU A 53 -2.67 10.28 10.90
CA LEU A 53 -2.02 11.09 9.86
C LEU A 53 -1.04 12.11 10.44
N SER A 54 -1.41 12.78 11.53
CA SER A 54 -0.57 13.82 12.13
C SER A 54 0.76 13.29 12.67
N THR A 55 0.80 12.02 13.07
CA THR A 55 1.99 11.33 13.59
C THR A 55 2.81 10.62 12.52
N SER A 56 2.31 10.56 11.29
CA SER A 56 3.02 9.93 10.17
C SER A 56 4.29 10.70 9.80
N PRO A 57 5.41 10.03 9.51
CA PRO A 57 6.63 10.67 9.02
C PRO A 57 6.53 11.11 7.55
N SER A 58 5.50 10.67 6.81
CA SER A 58 5.31 11.06 5.41
C SER A 58 4.89 12.51 5.30
N ASP A 59 5.51 13.24 4.36
CA ASP A 59 5.13 14.61 4.00
C ASP A 59 3.83 14.65 3.19
N LYS A 60 3.53 13.58 2.45
CA LYS A 60 2.31 13.44 1.65
C LYS A 60 1.27 12.61 2.39
N ARG A 61 0.17 13.25 2.71
CA ARG A 61 -0.92 12.67 3.52
C ARG A 61 -2.25 13.00 2.87
N ILE A 62 -3.13 12.01 2.76
CA ILE A 62 -4.50 12.17 2.29
C ILE A 62 -5.43 11.82 3.45
N GLN A 63 -6.21 12.79 3.91
CA GLN A 63 -7.26 12.53 4.89
C GLN A 63 -8.50 12.06 4.16
N LEU A 64 -8.84 10.80 4.33
CA LEU A 64 -10.02 10.20 3.70
C LEU A 64 -11.29 10.59 4.45
N GLY A 65 -12.25 11.13 3.73
CA GLY A 65 -13.58 11.42 4.22
C GLY A 65 -13.64 12.29 5.48
N PRO A 66 -13.08 13.50 5.48
CA PRO A 66 -13.10 14.38 6.65
C PRO A 66 -14.52 14.68 7.12
N ASP A 67 -15.48 14.83 6.24
CA ASP A 67 -16.88 15.11 6.60
C ASP A 67 -17.59 13.86 7.12
N ILE A 68 -17.41 12.71 6.44
CA ILE A 68 -18.06 11.44 6.82
C ILE A 68 -17.54 10.93 8.16
N THR A 69 -16.24 11.05 8.44
CA THR A 69 -15.60 10.46 9.62
C THR A 69 -15.32 11.45 10.74
N GLY A 70 -15.35 12.74 10.46
CA GLY A 70 -14.90 13.79 11.37
C GLY A 70 -13.43 13.63 11.81
N GLY A 71 -12.62 12.88 11.04
CA GLY A 71 -11.24 12.55 11.39
C GLY A 71 -11.08 11.51 12.50
N LEU A 72 -12.16 10.82 12.90
CA LEU A 72 -12.19 9.85 14.01
C LEU A 72 -12.00 8.39 13.56
N GLY A 73 -11.71 8.17 12.28
CA GLY A 73 -11.56 6.84 11.73
C GLY A 73 -12.85 6.19 11.25
N ALA A 74 -12.74 5.03 10.60
CA ALA A 74 -13.88 4.29 10.03
C ALA A 74 -14.57 3.33 11.03
N GLY A 75 -14.09 3.20 12.25
CA GLY A 75 -14.72 2.39 13.32
C GLY A 75 -14.86 0.90 12.97
N ALA A 76 -13.89 0.29 12.31
CA ALA A 76 -13.89 -1.09 11.81
C ALA A 76 -15.07 -1.42 10.87
N ARG A 77 -15.59 -0.44 10.16
CA ARG A 77 -16.69 -0.55 9.18
C ARG A 77 -16.16 -0.26 7.77
N PRO A 78 -16.00 -1.29 6.92
CA PRO A 78 -15.49 -1.13 5.55
C PRO A 78 -16.34 -0.19 4.69
N GLU A 79 -17.66 -0.19 4.88
CA GLU A 79 -18.58 0.69 4.19
C GLU A 79 -18.30 2.19 4.47
N VAL A 80 -17.87 2.52 5.70
CA VAL A 80 -17.45 3.88 6.06
C VAL A 80 -16.11 4.22 5.42
N GLY A 81 -15.15 3.28 5.43
CA GLY A 81 -13.86 3.45 4.77
C GLY A 81 -14.01 3.67 3.27
N LYS A 82 -14.93 2.93 2.62
CA LYS A 82 -15.26 3.11 1.21
C LYS A 82 -15.84 4.50 0.93
N ALA A 83 -16.91 4.88 1.65
CA ALA A 83 -17.55 6.17 1.49
C ALA A 83 -16.58 7.34 1.75
N ALA A 84 -15.67 7.20 2.73
CA ALA A 84 -14.63 8.17 3.01
C ALA A 84 -13.64 8.34 1.86
N ALA A 85 -13.24 7.27 1.20
CA ALA A 85 -12.38 7.35 0.03
C ALA A 85 -13.11 7.91 -1.20
N GLU A 86 -14.39 7.60 -1.36
CA GLU A 86 -15.24 8.18 -2.42
C GLU A 86 -15.43 9.69 -2.24
N GLU A 87 -15.54 10.19 -1.00
CA GLU A 87 -15.60 11.63 -0.68
C GLU A 87 -14.33 12.37 -1.13
N THR A 88 -13.17 11.75 -1.00
CA THR A 88 -11.86 12.33 -1.32
C THR A 88 -11.27 11.82 -2.65
N VAL A 89 -12.10 11.31 -3.55
CA VAL A 89 -11.62 10.67 -4.79
C VAL A 89 -10.81 11.61 -5.68
N GLU A 90 -11.15 12.89 -5.74
CA GLU A 90 -10.43 13.90 -6.54
C GLU A 90 -8.98 14.07 -6.04
N GLU A 91 -8.76 14.16 -4.72
CA GLU A 91 -7.43 14.25 -4.14
C GLU A 91 -6.60 12.96 -4.38
N ILE A 92 -7.28 11.80 -4.36
CA ILE A 92 -6.66 10.52 -4.70
C ILE A 92 -6.24 10.50 -6.18
N GLU A 93 -7.10 10.96 -7.07
CA GLU A 93 -6.81 11.04 -8.51
C GLU A 93 -5.67 12.01 -8.81
N ASP A 94 -5.64 13.17 -8.16
CA ASP A 94 -4.55 14.14 -8.30
C ASP A 94 -3.20 13.56 -7.85
N ALA A 95 -3.21 12.76 -6.78
CA ALA A 95 -2.01 12.06 -6.31
C ALA A 95 -1.47 11.01 -7.29
N MET A 96 -2.27 10.60 -8.28
CA MET A 96 -1.87 9.66 -9.34
C MET A 96 -1.33 10.35 -10.59
N ASP A 97 -1.33 11.68 -10.66
CA ASP A 97 -0.92 12.40 -11.86
C ASP A 97 0.57 12.21 -12.16
N GLY A 98 0.85 11.72 -13.36
CA GLY A 98 2.21 11.40 -13.81
C GLY A 98 2.86 10.18 -13.15
N VAL A 99 2.11 9.42 -12.35
CA VAL A 99 2.57 8.16 -11.76
C VAL A 99 2.49 7.04 -12.80
N ASN A 100 3.54 6.23 -12.91
CA ASN A 100 3.56 5.07 -13.81
C ASN A 100 3.09 3.79 -13.11
N MET A 101 3.40 3.67 -11.80
CA MET A 101 3.05 2.51 -10.99
C MET A 101 2.71 2.92 -9.56
N VAL A 102 1.70 2.29 -9.00
CA VAL A 102 1.31 2.49 -7.61
C VAL A 102 1.24 1.16 -6.86
N PHE A 103 1.85 1.15 -5.67
CA PHE A 103 1.64 0.10 -4.68
C PHE A 103 0.63 0.57 -3.65
N ILE A 104 -0.38 -0.24 -3.40
CA ILE A 104 -1.39 0.01 -2.37
C ILE A 104 -1.15 -0.99 -1.23
N ALA A 105 -0.58 -0.50 -0.12
CA ALA A 105 -0.29 -1.29 1.06
C ALA A 105 -1.40 -1.14 2.10
N ALA A 106 -2.05 -2.23 2.50
CA ALA A 106 -3.14 -2.16 3.47
C ALA A 106 -3.27 -3.44 4.33
N GLY A 107 -3.68 -3.26 5.58
CA GLY A 107 -4.18 -4.36 6.42
C GLY A 107 -5.68 -4.53 6.21
N MET A 108 -6.07 -5.73 5.77
CA MET A 108 -7.49 -6.06 5.54
C MET A 108 -8.18 -6.55 6.82
N GLY A 109 -9.48 -6.33 6.91
CA GLY A 109 -10.31 -6.71 8.06
C GLY A 109 -10.70 -5.54 8.98
N GLY A 110 -10.06 -4.36 8.82
CA GLY A 110 -10.46 -3.12 9.46
C GLY A 110 -11.47 -2.32 8.61
N GLY A 111 -11.71 -1.07 8.97
CA GLY A 111 -12.61 -0.18 8.22
C GLY A 111 -11.90 0.49 7.06
N THR A 112 -10.87 1.29 7.36
CA THR A 112 -10.19 2.13 6.36
C THR A 112 -9.49 1.31 5.28
N GLY A 113 -8.55 0.43 5.66
CA GLY A 113 -7.78 -0.36 4.67
C GLY A 113 -8.69 -1.20 3.78
N THR A 114 -9.68 -1.89 4.38
CA THR A 114 -10.60 -2.78 3.67
C THR A 114 -11.51 -2.03 2.70
N GLY A 115 -12.04 -0.88 3.11
CA GLY A 115 -13.00 -0.12 2.32
C GLY A 115 -12.36 0.83 1.32
N ALA A 116 -11.28 1.52 1.71
CA ALA A 116 -10.66 2.55 0.89
C ALA A 116 -9.70 2.00 -0.17
N ALA A 117 -8.97 0.90 0.11
CA ALA A 117 -8.00 0.36 -0.85
C ALA A 117 -8.60 0.04 -2.22
N PRO A 118 -9.80 -0.59 -2.34
CA PRO A 118 -10.44 -0.80 -3.63
C PRO A 118 -10.76 0.49 -4.39
N VAL A 119 -11.20 1.55 -3.69
CA VAL A 119 -11.53 2.84 -4.30
C VAL A 119 -10.26 3.52 -4.83
N ILE A 120 -9.19 3.50 -4.06
CA ILE A 120 -7.88 4.02 -4.47
C ILE A 120 -7.35 3.25 -5.70
N ALA A 121 -7.49 1.93 -5.70
CA ALA A 121 -7.09 1.09 -6.83
C ALA A 121 -7.90 1.40 -8.10
N GLU A 122 -9.21 1.60 -7.96
CA GLU A 122 -10.07 1.99 -9.07
C GLU A 122 -9.67 3.36 -9.65
N ALA A 123 -9.39 4.34 -8.80
CA ALA A 123 -8.92 5.67 -9.21
C ALA A 123 -7.59 5.59 -9.98
N ALA A 124 -6.61 4.83 -9.46
CA ALA A 124 -5.34 4.60 -10.12
C ALA A 124 -5.50 3.92 -11.49
N ARG A 125 -6.33 2.90 -11.57
CA ARG A 125 -6.61 2.19 -12.83
C ARG A 125 -7.28 3.08 -13.87
N LYS A 126 -8.21 3.95 -13.47
CA LYS A 126 -8.86 4.93 -14.37
C LYS A 126 -7.84 5.89 -14.98
N LYS A 127 -6.77 6.23 -14.25
CA LYS A 127 -5.64 7.04 -14.74
C LYS A 127 -4.64 6.23 -15.58
N GLY A 128 -4.84 4.93 -15.77
CA GLY A 128 -3.93 4.06 -16.52
C GLY A 128 -2.63 3.72 -15.79
N VAL A 129 -2.59 3.92 -14.47
CA VAL A 129 -1.45 3.59 -13.60
C VAL A 129 -1.40 2.09 -13.35
N LEU A 130 -0.23 1.47 -13.50
CA LEU A 130 -0.03 0.06 -13.13
C LEU A 130 -0.24 -0.09 -11.62
N THR A 131 -1.24 -0.87 -11.22
CA THR A 131 -1.71 -0.92 -9.83
C THR A 131 -1.42 -2.27 -9.20
N VAL A 132 -0.64 -2.27 -8.13
CA VAL A 132 -0.27 -3.47 -7.34
C VAL A 132 -0.81 -3.34 -5.93
N GLY A 133 -1.67 -4.27 -5.53
CA GLY A 133 -2.13 -4.40 -4.15
C GLY A 133 -1.20 -5.30 -3.35
N VAL A 134 -0.75 -4.86 -2.18
CA VAL A 134 -0.01 -5.67 -1.21
C VAL A 134 -0.76 -5.59 0.11
N VAL A 135 -1.40 -6.67 0.51
CA VAL A 135 -2.32 -6.65 1.64
C VAL A 135 -2.11 -7.81 2.60
N THR A 136 -2.38 -7.58 3.87
CA THR A 136 -2.35 -8.63 4.89
C THR A 136 -3.76 -9.10 5.23
N LYS A 137 -3.90 -10.42 5.49
CA LYS A 137 -5.09 -11.00 6.13
C LYS A 137 -4.87 -11.03 7.65
N PRO A 138 -5.91 -10.76 8.47
CA PRO A 138 -5.79 -10.74 9.92
C PRO A 138 -5.40 -12.10 10.50
N PHE A 139 -4.85 -12.11 11.70
CA PHE A 139 -4.65 -13.30 12.49
C PHE A 139 -5.99 -13.94 12.89
N LEU A 140 -6.00 -15.26 13.13
CA LEU A 140 -7.21 -15.96 13.55
C LEU A 140 -7.74 -15.46 14.90
N PHE A 141 -6.84 -15.05 15.82
CA PHE A 141 -7.25 -14.51 17.13
C PHE A 141 -7.95 -13.15 17.04
N GLU A 142 -7.86 -12.43 15.91
CA GLU A 142 -8.58 -11.18 15.71
C GLU A 142 -10.08 -11.40 15.44
N GLY A 143 -10.47 -12.63 15.21
CA GLY A 143 -11.86 -13.08 15.13
C GLY A 143 -12.41 -13.19 13.71
N THR A 144 -13.45 -14.01 13.59
CA THR A 144 -14.08 -14.36 12.32
C THR A 144 -14.73 -13.18 11.60
N ARG A 145 -15.19 -12.16 12.33
CA ARG A 145 -15.77 -10.95 11.75
C ARG A 145 -14.72 -10.19 10.93
N ARG A 146 -13.52 -10.01 11.50
CA ARG A 146 -12.41 -9.33 10.79
C ARG A 146 -11.94 -10.15 9.59
N MET A 147 -11.88 -11.47 9.73
CA MET A 147 -11.49 -12.35 8.63
C MET A 147 -12.48 -12.25 7.45
N ARG A 148 -13.78 -12.31 7.72
CA ARG A 148 -14.81 -12.16 6.67
C ARG A 148 -14.75 -10.80 5.99
N ALA A 149 -14.58 -9.73 6.76
CA ALA A 149 -14.40 -8.40 6.19
C ALA A 149 -13.15 -8.32 5.31
N ALA A 150 -12.03 -8.93 5.73
CA ALA A 150 -10.81 -9.00 4.96
C ALA A 150 -11.01 -9.74 3.63
N GLU A 151 -11.66 -10.89 3.65
CA GLU A 151 -11.92 -11.70 2.45
C GLU A 151 -12.79 -10.92 1.44
N ALA A 152 -13.87 -10.32 1.91
CA ALA A 152 -14.73 -9.49 1.06
C ALA A 152 -13.96 -8.29 0.46
N GLY A 153 -13.11 -7.63 1.26
CA GLY A 153 -12.30 -6.50 0.78
C GLY A 153 -11.21 -6.92 -0.20
N ILE A 154 -10.61 -8.09 -0.02
CA ILE A 154 -9.64 -8.68 -0.96
C ILE A 154 -10.31 -9.00 -2.29
N ASP A 155 -11.48 -9.62 -2.26
CA ASP A 155 -12.24 -9.95 -3.47
C ASP A 155 -12.65 -8.68 -4.24
N GLU A 156 -12.97 -7.59 -3.54
CA GLU A 156 -13.27 -6.32 -4.17
C GLU A 156 -12.01 -5.65 -4.75
N LEU A 157 -10.92 -5.59 -3.97
CA LEU A 157 -9.65 -5.02 -4.42
C LEU A 157 -9.11 -5.72 -5.67
N GLN A 158 -9.24 -7.05 -5.74
CA GLN A 158 -8.76 -7.84 -6.88
C GLN A 158 -9.35 -7.40 -8.22
N LYS A 159 -10.54 -6.83 -8.24
CA LYS A 159 -11.20 -6.36 -9.47
C LYS A 159 -10.55 -5.10 -10.03
N HIS A 160 -9.81 -4.36 -9.20
CA HIS A 160 -9.28 -3.04 -9.51
C HIS A 160 -7.74 -2.97 -9.57
N VAL A 161 -7.05 -4.05 -9.26
CA VAL A 161 -5.58 -4.14 -9.36
C VAL A 161 -5.14 -5.02 -10.50
N ASP A 162 -3.96 -4.76 -11.04
CA ASP A 162 -3.31 -5.62 -12.05
C ASP A 162 -2.68 -6.84 -11.39
N THR A 163 -2.07 -6.63 -10.21
CA THR A 163 -1.51 -7.72 -9.38
C THR A 163 -1.93 -7.54 -7.94
N LEU A 164 -2.30 -8.62 -7.28
CA LEU A 164 -2.64 -8.63 -5.86
C LEU A 164 -1.78 -9.64 -5.11
N ILE A 165 -1.00 -9.14 -4.15
CA ILE A 165 -0.21 -9.95 -3.22
C ILE A 165 -0.93 -9.99 -1.89
N VAL A 166 -1.27 -11.20 -1.44
CA VAL A 166 -1.96 -11.42 -0.17
C VAL A 166 -1.03 -12.13 0.79
N ILE A 167 -0.81 -11.53 1.96
CA ILE A 167 0.05 -12.05 3.02
C ILE A 167 -0.83 -12.49 4.19
N PRO A 168 -1.01 -13.80 4.43
CA PRO A 168 -1.76 -14.29 5.58
C PRO A 168 -0.93 -14.10 6.86
N ASN A 169 -1.34 -13.19 7.77
CA ASN A 169 -0.61 -12.97 9.04
C ASN A 169 -0.48 -14.26 9.86
N GLN A 170 -1.43 -15.18 9.75
CA GLN A 170 -1.39 -16.46 10.46
C GLN A 170 -0.13 -17.26 10.15
N ASN A 171 0.44 -17.14 8.95
CA ASN A 171 1.65 -17.85 8.55
C ASN A 171 2.90 -17.33 9.29
N LEU A 172 2.85 -16.10 9.84
CA LEU A 172 3.96 -15.55 10.63
C LEU A 172 4.23 -16.34 11.91
N PHE A 173 3.24 -17.07 12.42
CA PHE A 173 3.45 -17.96 13.56
C PHE A 173 4.35 -19.16 13.26
N LEU A 174 4.61 -19.48 11.98
CA LEU A 174 5.58 -20.52 11.60
C LEU A 174 7.03 -20.10 11.88
N VAL A 175 7.27 -18.78 11.89
CA VAL A 175 8.61 -18.20 12.14
C VAL A 175 8.69 -17.46 13.48
N ALA A 176 7.56 -17.25 14.15
CA ALA A 176 7.49 -16.63 15.46
C ALA A 176 7.98 -17.58 16.57
N LYS A 177 8.57 -17.00 17.61
CA LYS A 177 8.99 -17.76 18.81
C LYS A 177 7.79 -18.02 19.73
N ALA A 178 7.89 -19.03 20.58
CA ALA A 178 6.83 -19.38 21.53
C ALA A 178 6.46 -18.23 22.50
N GLU A 179 7.41 -17.33 22.78
CA GLU A 179 7.25 -16.17 23.66
C GLU A 179 6.79 -14.91 22.91
N THR A 180 6.54 -14.99 21.61
CA THR A 180 6.12 -13.82 20.81
C THR A 180 4.80 -13.25 21.33
N THR A 181 4.83 -12.00 21.74
CA THR A 181 3.66 -11.26 22.21
C THR A 181 2.77 -10.84 21.03
N PHE A 182 1.49 -10.49 21.31
CA PHE A 182 0.60 -9.94 20.29
C PHE A 182 1.16 -8.68 19.62
N LYS A 183 1.83 -7.80 20.40
CA LYS A 183 2.45 -6.60 19.86
C LYS A 183 3.54 -6.95 18.85
N GLU A 184 4.41 -7.89 19.20
CA GLU A 184 5.47 -8.37 18.30
C GLU A 184 4.91 -9.04 17.04
N ALA A 185 3.80 -9.81 17.17
CA ALA A 185 3.15 -10.42 16.03
C ALA A 185 2.62 -9.34 15.03
N PHE A 186 2.05 -8.24 15.51
CA PHE A 186 1.64 -7.13 14.65
C PHE A 186 2.82 -6.39 14.05
N MET A 187 3.92 -6.21 14.79
CA MET A 187 5.15 -5.63 14.22
C MET A 187 5.72 -6.49 13.10
N LEU A 188 5.74 -7.82 13.26
CA LEU A 188 6.12 -8.75 12.19
C LEU A 188 5.21 -8.63 10.96
N ALA A 189 3.90 -8.46 11.15
CA ALA A 189 2.96 -8.26 10.05
C ALA A 189 3.24 -6.96 9.28
N ASP A 190 3.54 -5.86 9.97
CA ASP A 190 3.92 -4.59 9.37
C ASP A 190 5.27 -4.71 8.61
N GLU A 191 6.25 -5.44 9.16
CA GLU A 191 7.54 -5.72 8.50
C GLU A 191 7.37 -6.53 7.22
N VAL A 192 6.54 -7.58 7.23
CA VAL A 192 6.30 -8.40 6.04
C VAL A 192 5.53 -7.63 4.97
N LEU A 193 4.60 -6.76 5.36
CA LEU A 193 3.93 -5.86 4.44
C LEU A 193 4.94 -4.92 3.76
N GLN A 194 5.86 -4.35 4.53
CA GLN A 194 6.99 -3.56 4.02
C GLN A 194 7.85 -4.37 3.05
N GLN A 195 8.26 -5.58 3.44
CA GLN A 195 9.09 -6.46 2.59
C GLN A 195 8.39 -6.83 1.29
N GLY A 196 7.08 -7.06 1.32
CA GLY A 196 6.26 -7.33 0.14
C GLY A 196 6.33 -6.21 -0.89
N VAL A 197 6.22 -4.95 -0.45
CA VAL A 197 6.38 -3.78 -1.32
C VAL A 197 7.83 -3.64 -1.78
N ARG A 198 8.79 -3.71 -0.84
CA ARG A 198 10.22 -3.54 -1.11
C ARG A 198 10.75 -4.51 -2.14
N SER A 199 10.36 -5.78 -2.08
CA SER A 199 10.82 -6.82 -3.01
C SER A 199 10.58 -6.48 -4.47
N ILE A 200 9.52 -5.72 -4.74
CA ILE A 200 9.16 -5.32 -6.10
C ILE A 200 9.76 -3.95 -6.45
N THR A 201 9.75 -3.00 -5.51
CA THR A 201 10.35 -1.67 -5.75
C THR A 201 11.85 -1.77 -5.97
N ASP A 202 12.57 -2.60 -5.20
CA ASP A 202 14.01 -2.78 -5.36
C ASP A 202 14.36 -3.34 -6.76
N LEU A 203 13.54 -4.21 -7.34
CA LEU A 203 13.74 -4.73 -8.70
C LEU A 203 13.63 -3.65 -9.79
N MET A 204 12.89 -2.58 -9.51
CA MET A 204 12.61 -1.52 -10.48
C MET A 204 13.56 -0.33 -10.35
N VAL A 205 14.07 -0.09 -9.14
CA VAL A 205 14.85 1.11 -8.81
C VAL A 205 16.36 0.82 -8.78
N MET A 206 16.76 -0.38 -8.34
CA MET A 206 18.17 -0.74 -8.30
C MET A 206 18.69 -1.03 -9.71
N PRO A 207 19.80 -0.39 -10.15
CA PRO A 207 20.49 -0.78 -11.38
C PRO A 207 21.04 -2.19 -11.17
N GLY A 208 20.33 -3.18 -11.69
CA GLY A 208 20.72 -4.59 -11.63
C GLY A 208 21.58 -4.99 -12.81
N LEU A 209 22.07 -6.24 -12.80
CA LEU A 209 22.76 -6.89 -13.92
C LEU A 209 21.87 -7.01 -15.18
N ILE A 210 20.55 -6.86 -15.03
CA ILE A 210 19.56 -6.86 -16.09
C ILE A 210 18.75 -5.58 -15.95
N ASN A 211 18.80 -4.69 -16.93
CA ASN A 211 17.92 -3.54 -17.05
C ASN A 211 16.54 -4.07 -17.43
N LEU A 212 15.64 -4.20 -16.44
CA LEU A 212 14.23 -4.47 -16.70
C LEU A 212 13.59 -3.20 -17.26
N ASP A 213 13.15 -3.26 -18.52
CA ASP A 213 12.32 -2.20 -19.09
C ASP A 213 10.96 -2.18 -18.36
N PHE A 214 10.48 -0.99 -18.00
CA PHE A 214 9.18 -0.82 -17.35
C PHE A 214 8.03 -1.45 -18.18
N ALA A 215 8.15 -1.44 -19.51
CA ALA A 215 7.20 -2.09 -20.41
C ALA A 215 7.12 -3.60 -20.19
N ASP A 216 8.26 -4.25 -19.96
CA ASP A 216 8.33 -5.69 -19.67
C ASP A 216 7.72 -6.00 -18.29
N VAL A 217 8.05 -5.20 -17.27
CA VAL A 217 7.44 -5.31 -15.94
C VAL A 217 5.92 -5.14 -16.02
N ARG A 218 5.45 -4.13 -16.72
CA ARG A 218 4.02 -3.87 -16.92
C ARG A 218 3.32 -5.06 -17.59
N SER A 219 3.92 -5.63 -18.63
CA SER A 219 3.35 -6.79 -19.35
C SER A 219 3.19 -7.99 -18.43
N VAL A 220 4.25 -8.35 -17.68
CA VAL A 220 4.22 -9.49 -16.75
C VAL A 220 3.23 -9.24 -15.60
N MET A 221 3.24 -8.05 -15.00
CA MET A 221 2.39 -7.73 -13.85
C MET A 221 0.91 -7.66 -14.23
N SER A 222 0.58 -7.20 -15.43
CA SER A 222 -0.81 -7.16 -15.90
C SER A 222 -1.43 -8.55 -16.13
N GLU A 223 -0.61 -9.60 -16.25
CA GLU A 223 -1.05 -10.98 -16.45
C GLU A 223 -1.09 -11.81 -15.14
N MET A 224 -0.44 -11.34 -14.06
CA MET A 224 -0.22 -12.16 -12.86
C MET A 224 -1.47 -12.41 -12.00
N GLY A 225 -2.46 -11.53 -12.00
CA GLY A 225 -3.66 -11.70 -11.19
C GLY A 225 -3.37 -11.77 -9.68
N LYS A 226 -3.81 -12.84 -8.99
CA LYS A 226 -3.61 -13.01 -7.53
C LYS A 226 -2.39 -13.86 -7.24
N ALA A 227 -1.47 -13.34 -6.44
CA ALA A 227 -0.30 -14.05 -5.93
C ALA A 227 -0.38 -14.21 -4.41
N LEU A 228 0.18 -15.31 -3.89
CA LEU A 228 0.38 -15.53 -2.46
C LEU A 228 1.86 -15.42 -2.15
N MET A 229 2.20 -14.59 -1.17
CA MET A 229 3.57 -14.45 -0.69
C MET A 229 3.73 -15.18 0.64
N GLY A 230 4.75 -16.03 0.72
CA GLY A 230 5.23 -16.64 1.94
C GLY A 230 6.69 -16.24 2.17
N THR A 231 7.04 -15.92 3.40
CA THR A 231 8.45 -15.71 3.81
C THR A 231 8.97 -16.98 4.49
N GLY A 232 10.11 -17.46 4.05
CA GLY A 232 10.85 -18.56 4.65
C GLY A 232 12.15 -18.07 5.29
#